data_1b8735f9b1624b4aff74ad23db29403b
#
_entry.id   1b8735f9b1624b4aff74ad23db29403b
#
_cell.length_a   1.000
_cell.length_b   1.000
_cell.length_c   1.000
_cell.angle_alpha   90.00
_cell.angle_beta   90.00
_cell.angle_gamma   90.00
#
_symmetry.space_group_name_H-M   'P 1'
#
loop_
_entity.id
_entity.type
_entity.pdbx_description
1 polymer ?
#
loop_
_entity_poly.entity_id
_entity_poly.type
_entity_poly.pdbx_seq_one_letter_code
_entity_poly.pdbx_strand_id
1 'polypeptide(L)'
;MADFYGLMLKKESGDMAIHTFAAIYIGTYDVSLKVFEFLDRKKIHQVDHIRSRLDLGQDAFSKGSIGYEHVEELCDTLAQFKEIMQSYRVDSYEVYASAVLRDAENELFVLDQIYLRTGFKVKVVSNSEHRFISYKSVAGRDTFEKMIQTSAAAVDVGGASIQITIFRDGKLITTQHIETGIMRIFNLLGDRGMPQQKYETQIEEYMNKKLEAFRAMYMEESVDYVILISDYAMELMKRIDENGHKDRQVKGEKFVRYVEKLQNKTLEEIT
;
A
#
# COMPACT_ATOMS: atom_id res chain seq x y z
N MET A 1 1.85 1.74 -15.05
CA MET A 1 3.32 1.77 -15.27
C MET A 1 3.75 1.35 -16.68
N ALA A 2 3.11 0.37 -17.33
CA ALA A 2 3.43 0.01 -18.73
C ALA A 2 3.18 1.17 -19.72
N ASP A 3 2.07 1.89 -19.60
CA ASP A 3 1.80 3.11 -20.37
C ASP A 3 2.75 4.26 -20.02
N PHE A 4 3.27 4.26 -18.81
CA PHE A 4 4.26 5.20 -18.32
C PHE A 4 5.62 5.03 -19.02
N TYR A 5 6.07 3.79 -19.25
CA TYR A 5 7.23 3.50 -20.08
C TYR A 5 7.00 3.86 -21.56
N GLY A 6 5.79 3.68 -22.05
CA GLY A 6 5.41 4.02 -23.43
C GLY A 6 5.41 5.53 -23.71
N LEU A 7 5.05 6.35 -22.73
CA LEU A 7 5.07 7.83 -22.85
C LEU A 7 6.51 8.38 -22.85
N MET A 8 7.42 7.75 -22.11
CA MET A 8 8.84 8.14 -22.05
C MET A 8 9.64 7.82 -23.32
N LEU A 9 9.23 6.82 -24.10
CA LEU A 9 9.97 6.38 -25.28
C LEU A 9 9.79 7.29 -26.52
N LYS A 10 8.96 8.35 -26.44
CA LYS A 10 8.62 9.23 -27.59
C LYS A 10 9.38 10.55 -27.65
N LYS A 11 10.38 10.81 -26.80
CA LYS A 11 11.20 12.02 -26.95
C LYS A 11 12.61 11.67 -27.40
N GLU A 12 12.94 12.20 -28.58
CA GLU A 12 14.21 12.11 -29.27
C GLU A 12 15.38 12.74 -28.50
N SER A 13 16.55 12.22 -28.81
CA SER A 13 17.90 12.59 -28.45
C SER A 13 18.20 14.10 -28.24
N GLY A 14 18.85 14.42 -27.14
CA GLY A 14 19.63 15.64 -26.98
C GLY A 14 19.23 16.46 -25.75
N ASP A 15 19.87 16.25 -24.68
CA ASP A 15 19.96 16.83 -23.35
C ASP A 15 19.51 15.87 -22.25
N MET A 16 20.40 15.66 -21.28
CA MET A 16 20.05 14.92 -20.04
C MET A 16 19.18 15.84 -19.15
N ALA A 17 17.97 16.12 -19.62
CA ALA A 17 16.99 16.83 -18.80
C ALA A 17 16.50 15.86 -17.71
N ILE A 18 16.72 16.20 -16.46
CA ILE A 18 16.11 15.51 -15.31
C ILE A 18 14.60 15.68 -15.45
N HIS A 19 13.88 14.55 -15.55
CA HIS A 19 12.42 14.57 -15.56
C HIS A 19 11.91 14.28 -14.15
N THR A 20 11.01 15.15 -13.67
CA THR A 20 10.34 15.00 -12.39
C THR A 20 8.94 14.44 -12.56
N PHE A 21 8.60 13.47 -11.73
CA PHE A 21 7.29 12.83 -11.73
C PHE A 21 6.73 12.75 -10.32
N ALA A 22 5.43 12.99 -10.17
CA ALA A 22 4.73 12.82 -8.92
C ALA A 22 3.68 11.70 -9.00
N ALA A 23 3.62 10.88 -7.97
CA ALA A 23 2.58 9.90 -7.76
C ALA A 23 1.79 10.25 -6.50
N ILE A 24 0.49 10.50 -6.65
CA ILE A 24 -0.42 10.68 -5.53
C ILE A 24 -1.26 9.41 -5.39
N TYR A 25 -1.36 8.91 -4.16
CA TYR A 25 -2.18 7.76 -3.84
C TYR A 25 -3.13 8.08 -2.70
N ILE A 26 -4.44 7.97 -2.99
CA ILE A 26 -5.52 8.13 -2.01
C ILE A 26 -5.82 6.75 -1.45
N GLY A 27 -5.27 6.49 -0.27
CA GLY A 27 -5.42 5.24 0.46
C GLY A 27 -6.61 5.25 1.40
N THR A 28 -6.80 4.15 2.08
CA THR A 28 -7.86 3.96 3.09
C THR A 28 -7.56 4.74 4.37
N TYR A 29 -6.29 4.86 4.72
CA TYR A 29 -5.82 5.40 5.98
C TYR A 29 -5.09 6.74 5.82
N ASP A 30 -4.43 6.91 4.71
CA ASP A 30 -3.65 8.10 4.39
C ASP A 30 -3.72 8.45 2.90
N VAL A 31 -3.35 9.67 2.61
CA VAL A 31 -3.06 10.14 1.26
C VAL A 31 -1.58 10.45 1.17
N SER A 32 -0.93 9.96 0.13
CA SER A 32 0.51 10.12 -0.03
C SER A 32 0.88 10.76 -1.36
N LEU A 33 1.92 11.60 -1.33
CA LEU A 33 2.59 12.16 -2.48
C LEU A 33 4.03 11.66 -2.48
N LYS A 34 4.45 11.05 -3.58
CA LYS A 34 5.85 10.68 -3.84
C LYS A 34 6.36 11.46 -5.04
N VAL A 35 7.52 12.09 -4.90
CA VAL A 35 8.20 12.81 -5.98
C VAL A 35 9.42 12.02 -6.40
N PHE A 36 9.59 11.84 -7.70
CA PHE A 36 10.68 11.08 -8.30
C PHE A 36 11.42 11.92 -9.33
N GLU A 37 12.72 11.71 -9.40
CA GLU A 37 13.59 12.17 -10.50
C GLU A 37 14.05 10.98 -11.34
N PHE A 38 13.98 11.15 -12.64
CA PHE A 38 14.53 10.22 -13.61
C PHE A 38 15.83 10.79 -14.14
N LEU A 39 16.93 10.27 -13.63
CA LEU A 39 18.29 10.70 -14.00
C LEU A 39 18.78 10.04 -15.29
N ASP A 40 18.22 8.86 -15.61
CA ASP A 40 18.50 8.07 -16.82
C ASP A 40 17.37 7.04 -16.96
N ARG A 41 17.22 6.44 -18.14
CA ARG A 41 16.18 5.42 -18.43
C ARG A 41 16.10 4.26 -17.44
N LYS A 42 17.12 4.09 -16.59
CA LYS A 42 17.24 2.99 -15.62
C LYS A 42 17.33 3.42 -14.16
N LYS A 43 17.50 4.71 -13.87
CA LYS A 43 17.67 5.20 -12.50
C LYS A 43 16.54 6.11 -12.09
N ILE A 44 15.69 5.58 -11.23
CA ILE A 44 14.60 6.33 -10.58
C ILE A 44 15.07 6.67 -9.18
N HIS A 45 15.12 7.96 -8.85
CA HIS A 45 15.44 8.45 -7.53
C HIS A 45 14.19 9.04 -6.88
N GLN A 46 13.78 8.50 -5.73
CA GLN A 46 12.71 9.10 -4.94
C GLN A 46 13.30 10.28 -4.18
N VAL A 47 12.82 11.48 -4.50
CA VAL A 47 13.27 12.75 -3.90
C VAL A 47 12.55 13.02 -2.60
N ASP A 48 11.21 12.80 -2.61
CA ASP A 48 10.37 13.09 -1.45
C ASP A 48 9.23 12.10 -1.29
N HIS A 49 8.72 11.99 -0.04
CA HIS A 49 7.55 11.20 0.30
C HIS A 49 6.80 11.87 1.45
N ILE A 50 5.66 12.47 1.12
CA ILE A 50 4.81 13.17 2.06
C ILE A 50 3.55 12.34 2.27
N ARG A 51 3.12 12.23 3.52
CA ARG A 51 1.92 11.47 3.91
C ARG A 51 1.05 12.34 4.80
N SER A 52 -0.25 12.33 4.52
CA SER A 52 -1.28 12.94 5.35
C SER A 52 -2.27 11.88 5.79
N ARG A 53 -2.47 11.73 7.08
CA ARG A 53 -3.45 10.81 7.64
C ARG A 53 -4.84 11.41 7.52
N LEU A 54 -5.79 10.68 6.92
CA LEU A 54 -7.15 11.13 6.70
C LEU A 54 -8.23 10.13 7.14
N ASP A 55 -7.87 8.91 7.49
CA ASP A 55 -8.77 7.85 7.98
C ASP A 55 -10.08 7.68 7.15
N LEU A 56 -10.02 7.91 5.84
CA LEU A 56 -11.17 7.84 4.92
C LEU A 56 -11.93 6.50 5.01
N GLY A 57 -11.21 5.44 5.34
CA GLY A 57 -11.78 4.09 5.49
C GLY A 57 -12.73 3.97 6.67
N GLN A 58 -12.62 4.82 7.67
CA GLN A 58 -13.56 4.84 8.79
C GLN A 58 -14.97 5.16 8.29
N ASP A 59 -15.11 6.17 7.44
CA ASP A 59 -16.40 6.53 6.87
C ASP A 59 -16.85 5.52 5.81
N ALA A 60 -16.00 5.23 4.82
CA ALA A 60 -16.35 4.37 3.69
C ALA A 60 -16.83 2.98 4.13
N PHE A 61 -16.17 2.36 5.14
CA PHE A 61 -16.49 1.00 5.56
C PHE A 61 -17.49 0.92 6.72
N SER A 62 -17.74 2.01 7.46
CA SER A 62 -18.75 2.02 8.52
C SER A 62 -20.10 2.62 8.07
N LYS A 63 -20.06 3.63 7.21
CA LYS A 63 -21.24 4.38 6.75
C LYS A 63 -21.60 4.11 5.28
N GLY A 64 -20.72 3.42 4.54
CA GLY A 64 -20.88 3.20 3.09
C GLY A 64 -20.54 4.42 2.23
N SER A 65 -20.23 5.57 2.80
CA SER A 65 -19.95 6.81 2.08
C SER A 65 -18.94 7.67 2.84
N ILE A 66 -18.18 8.50 2.13
CA ILE A 66 -17.22 9.43 2.73
C ILE A 66 -17.96 10.70 3.17
N GLY A 67 -17.84 11.06 4.43
CA GLY A 67 -18.47 12.25 5.00
C GLY A 67 -17.91 13.55 4.40
N TYR A 68 -18.75 14.60 4.43
CA TYR A 68 -18.40 15.88 3.82
C TYR A 68 -17.13 16.51 4.40
N GLU A 69 -16.93 16.39 5.71
CA GLU A 69 -15.73 16.90 6.39
C GLU A 69 -14.46 16.21 5.87
N HIS A 70 -14.48 14.89 5.72
CA HIS A 70 -13.37 14.14 5.14
C HIS A 70 -13.15 14.46 3.65
N VAL A 71 -14.21 14.77 2.89
CA VAL A 71 -14.08 15.22 1.49
C VAL A 71 -13.39 16.58 1.44
N GLU A 72 -13.74 17.52 2.34
CA GLU A 72 -13.05 18.80 2.43
C GLU A 72 -11.58 18.65 2.79
N GLU A 73 -11.27 17.89 3.84
CA GLU A 73 -9.90 17.63 4.28
C GLU A 73 -9.06 16.94 3.19
N LEU A 74 -9.66 16.01 2.44
CA LEU A 74 -9.03 15.36 1.29
C LEU A 74 -8.70 16.40 0.19
N CYS A 75 -9.64 17.26 -0.15
CA CYS A 75 -9.43 18.28 -1.16
C CYS A 75 -8.37 19.31 -0.75
N ASP A 76 -8.35 19.72 0.52
CA ASP A 76 -7.34 20.62 1.07
C ASP A 76 -5.95 19.99 1.07
N THR A 77 -5.85 18.72 1.45
CA THR A 77 -4.60 17.96 1.39
C THR A 77 -4.09 17.85 -0.05
N LEU A 78 -4.97 17.56 -1.00
CA LEU A 78 -4.59 17.46 -2.42
C LEU A 78 -4.19 18.82 -3.00
N ALA A 79 -4.81 19.93 -2.54
CA ALA A 79 -4.40 21.28 -2.93
C ALA A 79 -2.98 21.60 -2.41
N GLN A 80 -2.67 21.25 -1.16
CA GLN A 80 -1.31 21.37 -0.62
C GLN A 80 -0.29 20.53 -1.43
N PHE A 81 -0.66 19.29 -1.80
CA PHE A 81 0.20 18.46 -2.65
C PHE A 81 0.46 19.11 -4.01
N LYS A 82 -0.52 19.78 -4.57
CA LYS A 82 -0.35 20.55 -5.83
C LYS A 82 0.68 21.66 -5.68
N GLU A 83 0.67 22.41 -4.59
CA GLU A 83 1.66 23.46 -4.29
C GLU A 83 3.07 22.87 -4.13
N ILE A 84 3.17 21.75 -3.42
CA ILE A 84 4.44 21.02 -3.25
C ILE A 84 4.97 20.56 -4.61
N MET A 85 4.14 19.97 -5.45
CA MET A 85 4.52 19.56 -6.81
C MET A 85 5.00 20.73 -7.66
N GLN A 86 4.40 21.91 -7.51
CA GLN A 86 4.87 23.13 -8.19
C GLN A 86 6.26 23.55 -7.70
N SER A 87 6.55 23.45 -6.39
CA SER A 87 7.86 23.77 -5.83
C SER A 87 8.96 22.85 -6.35
N TYR A 88 8.64 21.57 -6.58
CA TYR A 88 9.51 20.57 -7.20
C TYR A 88 9.57 20.69 -8.74
N ARG A 89 8.78 21.57 -9.34
CA ARG A 89 8.65 21.71 -10.82
C ARG A 89 8.32 20.38 -11.49
N VAL A 90 7.35 19.65 -10.92
CA VAL A 90 6.94 18.35 -11.44
C VAL A 90 6.43 18.46 -12.88
N ASP A 91 7.06 17.72 -13.81
CA ASP A 91 6.72 17.73 -15.23
C ASP A 91 5.42 16.96 -15.54
N SER A 92 5.19 15.88 -14.80
CA SER A 92 4.02 15.03 -14.99
C SER A 92 3.64 14.31 -13.70
N TYR A 93 2.37 13.94 -13.59
CA TYR A 93 1.87 13.27 -12.40
C TYR A 93 0.74 12.29 -12.71
N GLU A 94 0.49 11.40 -11.77
CA GLU A 94 -0.66 10.50 -11.76
C GLU A 94 -1.28 10.49 -10.35
N VAL A 95 -2.62 10.41 -10.32
CA VAL A 95 -3.38 10.32 -9.07
C VAL A 95 -4.21 9.05 -9.08
N TYR A 96 -3.99 8.19 -8.11
CA TYR A 96 -4.69 6.93 -7.96
C TYR A 96 -5.47 6.90 -6.65
N ALA A 97 -6.61 6.23 -6.65
CA ALA A 97 -7.37 5.94 -5.45
C ALA A 97 -7.61 4.43 -5.30
N SER A 98 -7.62 4.00 -4.05
CA SER A 98 -7.84 2.60 -3.67
C SER A 98 -9.32 2.25 -3.54
N ALA A 99 -9.60 1.10 -2.94
CA ALA A 99 -10.92 0.62 -2.58
C ALA A 99 -11.75 1.62 -1.76
N VAL A 100 -11.11 2.53 -1.04
CA VAL A 100 -11.80 3.51 -0.20
C VAL A 100 -12.75 4.41 -1.00
N LEU A 101 -12.37 4.81 -2.22
CA LEU A 101 -13.26 5.55 -3.12
C LEU A 101 -14.17 4.61 -3.91
N ARG A 102 -13.62 3.54 -4.46
CA ARG A 102 -14.37 2.57 -5.27
C ARG A 102 -15.56 1.96 -4.55
N ASP A 103 -15.40 1.66 -3.25
CA ASP A 103 -16.43 1.01 -2.44
C ASP A 103 -17.40 2.01 -1.78
N ALA A 104 -17.16 3.33 -1.94
CA ALA A 104 -18.02 4.38 -1.39
C ALA A 104 -19.21 4.68 -2.32
N GLU A 105 -20.42 4.71 -1.76
CA GLU A 105 -21.67 5.02 -2.51
C GLU A 105 -21.63 6.42 -3.17
N ASN A 106 -20.88 7.36 -2.59
CA ASN A 106 -20.71 8.71 -3.09
C ASN A 106 -19.42 8.94 -3.88
N GLU A 107 -18.82 7.90 -4.45
CA GLU A 107 -17.58 7.96 -5.24
C GLU A 107 -17.58 9.12 -6.24
N LEU A 108 -18.61 9.20 -7.10
CA LEU A 108 -18.71 10.22 -8.15
C LEU A 108 -18.72 11.63 -7.58
N PHE A 109 -19.41 11.86 -6.46
CA PHE A 109 -19.41 13.16 -5.78
C PHE A 109 -18.02 13.53 -5.29
N VAL A 110 -17.30 12.59 -4.66
CA VAL A 110 -15.95 12.82 -4.16
C VAL A 110 -14.98 13.15 -5.29
N LEU A 111 -15.05 12.38 -6.39
CA LEU A 111 -14.23 12.62 -7.58
C LEU A 111 -14.49 14.00 -8.22
N ASP A 112 -15.76 14.42 -8.27
CA ASP A 112 -16.15 15.71 -8.78
C ASP A 112 -15.61 16.86 -7.90
N GLN A 113 -15.73 16.74 -6.58
CA GLN A 113 -15.18 17.72 -5.64
C GLN A 113 -13.65 17.83 -5.76
N ILE A 114 -12.94 16.73 -5.87
CA ILE A 114 -11.50 16.74 -6.10
C ILE A 114 -11.17 17.46 -7.40
N TYR A 115 -11.86 17.14 -8.49
CA TYR A 115 -11.59 17.78 -9.78
C TYR A 115 -11.88 19.28 -9.77
N LEU A 116 -13.02 19.72 -9.21
CA LEU A 116 -13.40 21.13 -9.14
C LEU A 116 -12.43 21.97 -8.32
N ARG A 117 -11.93 21.43 -7.21
CA ARG A 117 -11.08 22.19 -6.28
C ARG A 117 -9.59 22.14 -6.65
N THR A 118 -9.12 21.03 -7.20
CA THR A 118 -7.69 20.82 -7.45
C THR A 118 -7.32 20.70 -8.92
N GLY A 119 -8.27 20.35 -9.77
CA GLY A 119 -8.06 19.99 -11.18
C GLY A 119 -7.48 18.59 -11.38
N PHE A 120 -7.32 17.80 -10.31
CA PHE A 120 -6.81 16.44 -10.41
C PHE A 120 -7.85 15.48 -10.99
N LYS A 121 -7.42 14.66 -11.94
CA LYS A 121 -8.19 13.53 -12.45
C LYS A 121 -7.73 12.26 -11.74
N VAL A 122 -8.56 11.76 -10.86
CA VAL A 122 -8.25 10.57 -10.06
C VAL A 122 -8.62 9.30 -10.83
N LYS A 123 -7.70 8.34 -10.87
CA LYS A 123 -7.94 7.00 -11.41
C LYS A 123 -8.26 6.06 -10.24
N VAL A 124 -9.51 5.65 -10.11
CA VAL A 124 -9.89 4.66 -9.10
C VAL A 124 -9.53 3.27 -9.62
N VAL A 125 -8.61 2.61 -8.93
CA VAL A 125 -8.08 1.33 -9.37
C VAL A 125 -8.95 0.15 -8.91
N SER A 126 -9.18 -0.80 -9.81
CA SER A 126 -9.76 -2.09 -9.48
C SER A 126 -8.79 -2.93 -8.63
N ASN A 127 -9.32 -3.99 -7.99
CA ASN A 127 -8.47 -4.93 -7.25
C ASN A 127 -7.38 -5.56 -8.14
N SER A 128 -7.69 -5.80 -9.42
CA SER A 128 -6.73 -6.37 -10.36
C SER A 128 -5.64 -5.39 -10.77
N GLU A 129 -5.99 -4.12 -10.98
CA GLU A 129 -5.01 -3.05 -11.28
C GLU A 129 -4.13 -2.76 -10.06
N HIS A 130 -4.71 -2.66 -8.86
CA HIS A 130 -3.95 -2.51 -7.62
C HIS A 130 -2.93 -3.63 -7.45
N ARG A 131 -3.35 -4.89 -7.63
CA ARG A 131 -2.50 -6.07 -7.62
C ARG A 131 -1.35 -5.97 -8.62
N PHE A 132 -1.66 -5.54 -9.85
CA PHE A 132 -0.64 -5.38 -10.89
C PHE A 132 0.39 -4.30 -10.52
N ILE A 133 -0.06 -3.18 -9.94
CA ILE A 133 0.80 -2.09 -9.48
C ILE A 133 1.70 -2.59 -8.33
N SER A 134 1.11 -3.25 -7.32
CA SER A 134 1.85 -3.82 -6.19
C SER A 134 2.90 -4.84 -6.65
N TYR A 135 2.52 -5.74 -7.54
CA TYR A 135 3.46 -6.71 -8.14
C TYR A 135 4.61 -5.99 -8.86
N LYS A 136 4.31 -5.00 -9.70
CA LYS A 136 5.33 -4.23 -10.44
C LYS A 136 6.28 -3.48 -9.50
N SER A 137 5.83 -3.05 -8.34
CA SER A 137 6.67 -2.33 -7.37
C SER A 137 7.80 -3.19 -6.81
N VAL A 138 7.63 -4.50 -6.75
CA VAL A 138 8.62 -5.46 -6.23
C VAL A 138 9.34 -6.23 -7.34
N ALA A 139 8.70 -6.48 -8.48
CA ALA A 139 9.25 -7.26 -9.59
C ALA A 139 10.52 -6.66 -10.23
N GLY A 140 10.73 -5.34 -10.09
CA GLY A 140 11.94 -4.67 -10.57
C GLY A 140 13.18 -4.84 -9.69
N ARG A 141 13.12 -5.64 -8.62
CA ARG A 141 14.24 -5.88 -7.71
C ARG A 141 14.90 -7.21 -8.02
N ASP A 142 16.22 -7.23 -8.16
CA ASP A 142 17.02 -8.46 -8.44
C ASP A 142 16.78 -9.57 -7.40
N THR A 143 16.50 -9.18 -6.15
CA THR A 143 16.20 -10.11 -5.06
C THR A 143 14.86 -10.81 -5.25
N PHE A 144 13.86 -10.14 -5.83
CA PHE A 144 12.54 -10.70 -6.07
C PHE A 144 12.61 -11.89 -7.03
N GLU A 145 13.35 -11.74 -8.13
CA GLU A 145 13.50 -12.81 -9.13
C GLU A 145 14.07 -14.09 -8.51
N LYS A 146 15.08 -13.95 -7.63
CA LYS A 146 15.67 -15.09 -6.92
C LYS A 146 14.68 -15.76 -5.97
N MET A 147 13.87 -14.99 -5.25
CA MET A 147 12.90 -15.52 -4.28
C MET A 147 11.80 -16.34 -4.98
N ILE A 148 11.30 -15.88 -6.11
CA ILE A 148 10.23 -16.58 -6.82
C ILE A 148 10.69 -17.84 -7.55
N GLN A 149 12.00 -17.98 -7.84
CA GLN A 149 12.57 -19.19 -8.46
C GLN A 149 12.46 -20.43 -7.56
N THR A 150 12.39 -20.25 -6.24
CA THR A 150 12.09 -21.31 -5.29
C THR A 150 10.59 -21.28 -4.96
N SER A 151 10.24 -20.79 -3.79
CA SER A 151 8.84 -20.57 -3.42
C SER A 151 8.69 -19.29 -2.59
N ALA A 152 7.73 -18.44 -2.96
CA ALA A 152 7.49 -17.18 -2.28
C ALA A 152 6.00 -16.84 -2.16
N ALA A 153 5.63 -16.23 -1.04
CA ALA A 153 4.35 -15.57 -0.87
C ALA A 153 4.54 -14.05 -0.83
N ALA A 154 4.01 -13.33 -1.80
CA ALA A 154 3.92 -11.88 -1.74
C ALA A 154 2.58 -11.50 -1.06
N VAL A 155 2.69 -10.83 0.09
CA VAL A 155 1.56 -10.45 0.95
C VAL A 155 1.47 -8.93 1.00
N ASP A 156 0.42 -8.39 0.42
CA ASP A 156 0.10 -6.97 0.43
C ASP A 156 -1.01 -6.71 1.46
N VAL A 157 -0.67 -6.00 2.53
CA VAL A 157 -1.58 -5.70 3.64
C VAL A 157 -2.01 -4.25 3.55
N GLY A 158 -3.23 -4.04 3.07
CA GLY A 158 -3.85 -2.72 2.98
C GLY A 158 -4.92 -2.47 4.05
N GLY A 159 -5.48 -1.27 4.04
CA GLY A 159 -6.57 -0.91 4.95
C GLY A 159 -7.88 -1.64 4.66
N ALA A 160 -8.19 -1.89 3.39
CA ALA A 160 -9.44 -2.54 2.94
C ALA A 160 -9.32 -4.05 2.84
N SER A 161 -8.14 -4.56 2.46
CA SER A 161 -7.96 -5.97 2.07
C SER A 161 -6.52 -6.44 2.24
N ILE A 162 -6.35 -7.76 2.21
CA ILE A 162 -5.06 -8.43 2.11
C ILE A 162 -5.04 -9.17 0.78
N GLN A 163 -3.94 -9.02 0.03
CA GLN A 163 -3.70 -9.82 -1.18
C GLN A 163 -2.53 -10.75 -0.94
N ILE A 164 -2.71 -12.02 -1.28
CA ILE A 164 -1.67 -13.04 -1.17
C ILE A 164 -1.44 -13.64 -2.54
N THR A 165 -0.21 -13.53 -3.04
CA THR A 165 0.22 -14.11 -4.32
C THR A 165 1.29 -15.16 -4.06
N ILE A 166 1.06 -16.38 -4.50
CA ILE A 166 2.00 -17.50 -4.37
C ILE A 166 2.78 -17.67 -5.67
N PHE A 167 4.08 -17.72 -5.53
CA PHE A 167 5.02 -18.04 -6.61
C PHE A 167 5.73 -19.34 -6.30
N ARG A 168 6.02 -20.13 -7.34
CA ARG A 168 6.84 -21.34 -7.29
C ARG A 168 7.50 -21.56 -8.63
N ASP A 169 8.79 -21.93 -8.63
CA ASP A 169 9.58 -22.18 -9.84
C ASP A 169 9.49 -21.06 -10.88
N GLY A 170 9.55 -19.81 -10.43
CA GLY A 170 9.43 -18.62 -11.27
C GLY A 170 8.03 -18.33 -11.82
N LYS A 171 7.02 -19.12 -11.44
CA LYS A 171 5.64 -18.98 -11.94
C LYS A 171 4.72 -18.45 -10.85
N LEU A 172 3.75 -17.63 -11.25
CA LEU A 172 2.63 -17.26 -10.41
C LEU A 172 1.64 -18.42 -10.37
N ILE A 173 1.43 -19.00 -9.19
CA ILE A 173 0.53 -20.13 -8.97
C ILE A 173 -0.89 -19.64 -8.73
N THR A 174 -1.07 -18.72 -7.79
CA THR A 174 -2.37 -18.15 -7.46
C THR A 174 -2.23 -16.75 -6.88
N THR A 175 -3.29 -15.97 -7.01
CA THR A 175 -3.44 -14.73 -6.26
C THR A 175 -4.84 -14.68 -5.68
N GLN A 176 -4.92 -14.45 -4.38
CA GLN A 176 -6.18 -14.34 -3.67
C GLN A 176 -6.32 -12.96 -3.04
N HIS A 177 -7.53 -12.45 -3.09
CA HIS A 177 -7.92 -11.20 -2.47
C HIS A 177 -8.85 -11.53 -1.30
N ILE A 178 -8.40 -11.20 -0.09
CA ILE A 178 -9.16 -11.38 1.13
C ILE A 178 -9.68 -10.00 1.53
N GLU A 179 -11.00 -9.82 1.50
CA GLU A 179 -11.66 -8.55 1.86
C GLU A 179 -11.61 -8.32 3.39
N THR A 180 -10.40 -8.31 3.90
CA THR A 180 -10.10 -8.13 5.32
C THR A 180 -8.82 -7.34 5.43
N GLY A 181 -8.93 -6.03 5.53
CA GLY A 181 -7.81 -5.12 5.77
C GLY A 181 -7.88 -4.53 7.18
N ILE A 182 -6.85 -3.79 7.56
CA ILE A 182 -6.70 -3.23 8.91
C ILE A 182 -7.93 -2.42 9.32
N MET A 183 -8.43 -1.54 8.44
CA MET A 183 -9.58 -0.68 8.74
C MET A 183 -10.89 -1.47 8.77
N ARG A 184 -11.05 -2.49 7.92
CA ARG A 184 -12.24 -3.36 7.97
C ARG A 184 -12.27 -4.17 9.26
N ILE A 185 -11.14 -4.67 9.73
CA ILE A 185 -11.04 -5.36 11.03
C ILE A 185 -11.38 -4.39 12.15
N PHE A 186 -10.81 -3.18 12.12
CA PHE A 186 -11.08 -2.16 13.11
C PHE A 186 -12.57 -1.82 13.18
N ASN A 187 -13.23 -1.62 12.05
CA ASN A 187 -14.66 -1.33 12.00
C ASN A 187 -15.54 -2.53 12.42
N LEU A 188 -15.11 -3.75 12.13
CA LEU A 188 -15.85 -4.97 12.49
C LEU A 188 -15.78 -5.27 13.99
N LEU A 189 -14.61 -5.10 14.58
CA LEU A 189 -14.31 -5.52 15.94
C LEU A 189 -14.07 -4.33 16.90
N GLY A 190 -13.83 -3.11 16.34
CA GLY A 190 -13.42 -1.93 17.10
C GLY A 190 -14.48 -1.37 18.02
N ASP A 191 -13.99 -0.74 19.03
CA ASP A 191 -14.64 0.08 20.07
C ASP A 191 -16.02 -0.36 20.57
N ARG A 192 -16.09 -1.62 21.04
CA ARG A 192 -17.25 -2.12 21.77
C ARG A 192 -17.05 -2.05 23.29
N GLY A 193 -16.12 -1.21 23.76
CA GLY A 193 -15.77 -1.11 25.18
C GLY A 193 -15.13 -2.40 25.74
N MET A 194 -14.55 -3.22 24.88
CA MET A 194 -13.89 -4.46 25.28
C MET A 194 -12.47 -4.18 25.79
N PRO A 195 -11.98 -4.95 26.77
CA PRO A 195 -10.57 -4.92 27.13
C PRO A 195 -9.67 -5.22 25.92
N GLN A 196 -8.55 -4.52 25.79
CA GLN A 196 -7.58 -4.66 24.67
C GLN A 196 -7.22 -6.12 24.39
N GLN A 197 -6.89 -6.90 25.39
CA GLN A 197 -6.52 -8.30 25.25
C GLN A 197 -7.60 -9.16 24.59
N LYS A 198 -8.88 -8.88 24.89
CA LYS A 198 -10.01 -9.57 24.26
C LYS A 198 -10.17 -9.17 22.79
N TYR A 199 -9.91 -7.92 22.48
CA TYR A 199 -9.92 -7.40 21.12
C TYR A 199 -8.84 -8.05 20.25
N GLU A 200 -7.61 -8.13 20.76
CA GLU A 200 -6.48 -8.79 20.09
C GLU A 200 -6.77 -10.27 19.81
N THR A 201 -7.30 -11.00 20.80
CA THR A 201 -7.70 -12.41 20.63
C THR A 201 -8.75 -12.58 19.53
N GLN A 202 -9.75 -11.69 19.45
CA GLN A 202 -10.77 -11.75 18.40
C GLN A 202 -10.19 -11.46 17.01
N ILE A 203 -9.26 -10.52 16.91
CA ILE A 203 -8.55 -10.27 15.63
C ILE A 203 -7.78 -11.53 15.20
N GLU A 204 -7.05 -12.11 16.13
CA GLU A 204 -6.24 -13.30 15.85
C GLU A 204 -7.11 -14.48 15.42
N GLU A 205 -8.18 -14.79 16.14
CA GLU A 205 -9.11 -15.85 15.76
C GLU A 205 -9.75 -15.61 14.39
N TYR A 206 -10.18 -14.38 14.13
CA TYR A 206 -10.78 -14.00 12.85
C TYR A 206 -9.78 -14.16 11.70
N MET A 207 -8.57 -13.66 11.87
CA MET A 207 -7.51 -13.74 10.85
C MET A 207 -7.05 -15.17 10.63
N ASN A 208 -6.85 -15.94 11.69
CA ASN A 208 -6.45 -17.35 11.61
C ASN A 208 -7.47 -18.16 10.79
N LYS A 209 -8.76 -17.97 11.06
CA LYS A 209 -9.83 -18.64 10.30
C LYS A 209 -9.76 -18.32 8.79
N LYS A 210 -9.48 -17.06 8.42
CA LYS A 210 -9.35 -16.64 7.01
C LYS A 210 -8.10 -17.23 6.37
N LEU A 211 -6.97 -17.21 7.09
CA LEU A 211 -5.69 -17.71 6.60
C LEU A 211 -5.66 -19.25 6.54
N GLU A 212 -6.31 -19.94 7.46
CA GLU A 212 -6.47 -21.39 7.41
C GLU A 212 -7.26 -21.83 6.16
N ALA A 213 -8.36 -21.15 5.86
CA ALA A 213 -9.13 -21.42 4.64
C ALA A 213 -8.27 -21.17 3.38
N PHE A 214 -7.48 -20.09 3.35
CA PHE A 214 -6.54 -19.81 2.27
C PHE A 214 -5.48 -20.92 2.16
N ARG A 215 -4.84 -21.30 3.26
CA ARG A 215 -3.81 -22.35 3.30
C ARG A 215 -4.36 -23.68 2.80
N ALA A 216 -5.52 -24.09 3.28
CA ALA A 216 -6.16 -25.35 2.88
C ALA A 216 -6.50 -25.42 1.39
N MET A 217 -6.82 -24.28 0.77
CA MET A 217 -7.20 -24.24 -0.65
C MET A 217 -6.02 -24.03 -1.60
N TYR A 218 -4.98 -23.31 -1.19
CA TYR A 218 -3.97 -22.79 -2.12
C TYR A 218 -2.52 -23.07 -1.73
N MET A 219 -2.27 -23.61 -0.53
CA MET A 219 -0.91 -23.92 -0.06
C MET A 219 -0.78 -25.40 0.31
N GLU A 220 -0.31 -26.19 -0.63
CA GLU A 220 0.01 -27.61 -0.37
C GLU A 220 1.30 -27.77 0.47
N GLU A 221 2.23 -26.80 0.33
CA GLU A 221 3.53 -26.81 0.98
C GLU A 221 3.86 -25.41 1.56
N SER A 222 4.82 -25.36 2.48
CA SER A 222 5.35 -24.09 2.99
C SER A 222 6.09 -23.32 1.89
N VAL A 223 6.22 -22.01 2.09
CA VAL A 223 7.03 -21.15 1.24
C VAL A 223 8.36 -20.82 1.90
N ASP A 224 9.42 -20.67 1.06
CA ASP A 224 10.76 -20.31 1.55
C ASP A 224 10.86 -18.83 1.91
N TYR A 225 10.09 -17.98 1.20
CA TYR A 225 10.13 -16.54 1.37
C TYR A 225 8.74 -15.93 1.54
N VAL A 226 8.65 -14.94 2.42
CA VAL A 226 7.48 -14.05 2.53
C VAL A 226 7.92 -12.64 2.17
N ILE A 227 7.28 -12.06 1.16
CA ILE A 227 7.53 -10.70 0.70
C ILE A 227 6.39 -9.83 1.19
N LEU A 228 6.65 -9.01 2.20
CA LEU A 228 5.65 -8.09 2.75
C LEU A 228 5.62 -6.79 1.95
N ILE A 229 4.45 -6.43 1.47
CA ILE A 229 4.17 -5.19 0.74
C ILE A 229 3.23 -4.36 1.61
N SER A 230 3.80 -3.43 2.36
CA SER A 230 3.05 -2.51 3.21
C SER A 230 4.00 -1.46 3.76
N ASP A 231 3.53 -0.24 3.92
CA ASP A 231 4.32 0.82 4.56
C ASP A 231 4.60 0.50 6.03
N TYR A 232 3.64 -0.14 6.73
CA TYR A 232 3.82 -0.62 8.10
C TYR A 232 4.87 -1.72 8.20
N ALA A 233 4.87 -2.66 7.27
CA ALA A 233 5.88 -3.71 7.23
C ALA A 233 7.29 -3.12 7.04
N MET A 234 7.43 -2.08 6.23
CA MET A 234 8.70 -1.38 6.05
C MET A 234 9.21 -0.73 7.34
N GLU A 235 8.32 -0.09 8.09
CA GLU A 235 8.69 0.52 9.37
C GLU A 235 9.05 -0.53 10.41
N LEU A 236 8.27 -1.60 10.48
CA LEU A 236 8.55 -2.74 11.33
C LEU A 236 9.92 -3.37 11.01
N MET A 237 10.23 -3.56 9.75
CA MET A 237 11.51 -4.12 9.31
C MET A 237 12.71 -3.24 9.68
N LYS A 238 12.58 -1.92 9.64
CA LYS A 238 13.63 -0.99 10.12
C LYS A 238 13.90 -1.17 11.62
N ARG A 239 12.84 -1.35 12.42
CA ARG A 239 12.97 -1.58 13.88
C ARG A 239 13.58 -2.95 14.22
N ILE A 240 13.34 -3.96 13.38
CA ILE A 240 13.92 -5.30 13.57
C ILE A 240 15.40 -5.33 13.18
N ASP A 241 15.78 -4.58 12.16
CA ASP A 241 17.12 -4.55 11.60
C ASP A 241 17.90 -3.30 12.05
N GLU A 242 18.30 -3.30 13.31
CA GLU A 242 19.11 -2.22 13.92
C GLU A 242 20.44 -1.96 13.20
N ASN A 243 20.92 -2.90 12.39
CA ASN A 243 22.19 -2.80 11.66
C ASN A 243 22.05 -2.28 10.21
N GLY A 244 20.83 -1.93 9.79
CA GLY A 244 20.59 -1.24 8.51
C GLY A 244 21.04 -2.01 7.27
N HIS A 245 20.80 -3.31 7.20
CA HIS A 245 21.12 -4.10 6.01
C HIS A 245 20.42 -3.51 4.77
N LYS A 246 21.19 -3.21 3.74
CA LYS A 246 20.71 -2.62 2.48
C LYS A 246 19.58 -3.42 1.81
N ASP A 247 19.45 -4.70 2.10
CA ASP A 247 18.55 -5.61 1.40
C ASP A 247 17.15 -5.74 2.02
N ARG A 248 16.91 -5.11 3.19
CA ARG A 248 15.61 -5.18 3.89
C ARG A 248 15.08 -6.60 4.06
N GLN A 249 15.99 -7.55 4.28
CA GLN A 249 15.69 -8.96 4.50
C GLN A 249 15.96 -9.33 5.95
N VAL A 250 15.00 -10.04 6.54
CA VAL A 250 15.11 -10.52 7.93
C VAL A 250 14.79 -12.01 7.95
N LYS A 251 15.51 -12.79 8.77
CA LYS A 251 15.18 -14.18 9.01
C LYS A 251 13.80 -14.28 9.64
N GLY A 252 12.95 -15.19 9.15
CA GLY A 252 11.57 -15.36 9.62
C GLY A 252 11.47 -15.50 11.13
N GLU A 253 12.36 -16.28 11.76
CA GLU A 253 12.42 -16.43 13.23
C GLU A 253 12.65 -15.11 13.96
N LYS A 254 13.49 -14.22 13.41
CA LYS A 254 13.75 -12.91 14.01
C LYS A 254 12.52 -12.01 13.92
N PHE A 255 11.81 -12.07 12.79
CA PHE A 255 10.55 -11.37 12.59
C PHE A 255 9.49 -11.85 13.58
N VAL A 256 9.26 -13.16 13.68
CA VAL A 256 8.27 -13.75 14.61
C VAL A 256 8.57 -13.34 16.05
N ARG A 257 9.81 -13.50 16.51
CA ARG A 257 10.20 -13.09 17.89
C ARG A 257 9.97 -11.59 18.16
N TYR A 258 10.15 -10.75 17.14
CA TYR A 258 9.91 -9.33 17.31
C TYR A 258 8.41 -9.03 17.42
N VAL A 259 7.58 -9.66 16.60
CA VAL A 259 6.11 -9.52 16.68
C VAL A 259 5.59 -10.03 18.03
N GLU A 260 6.06 -11.18 18.51
CA GLU A 260 5.72 -11.70 19.84
C GLU A 260 6.09 -10.72 20.97
N LYS A 261 7.23 -10.03 20.86
CA LYS A 261 7.59 -8.99 21.83
C LYS A 261 6.66 -7.78 21.77
N LEU A 262 6.17 -7.40 20.59
CA LEU A 262 5.23 -6.31 20.45
C LEU A 262 3.86 -6.64 21.07
N GLN A 263 3.40 -7.88 20.96
CA GLN A 263 2.15 -8.35 21.56
C GLN A 263 2.14 -8.23 23.10
N ASN A 264 3.30 -8.24 23.72
CA ASN A 264 3.46 -8.08 25.18
C ASN A 264 3.64 -6.62 25.63
N LYS A 265 3.56 -5.64 24.71
CA LYS A 265 3.71 -4.21 24.99
C LYS A 265 2.37 -3.50 24.99
N THR A 266 2.26 -2.46 25.81
CA THR A 266 1.12 -1.53 25.76
C THR A 266 1.23 -0.63 24.52
N LEU A 267 0.11 0.00 24.12
CA LEU A 267 0.10 0.97 23.02
C LEU A 267 1.08 2.14 23.26
N GLU A 268 1.23 2.59 24.51
CA GLU A 268 2.17 3.66 24.90
C GLU A 268 3.66 3.24 24.74
N GLU A 269 3.96 1.94 24.80
CA GLU A 269 5.31 1.42 24.62
C GLU A 269 5.65 1.10 23.15
N ILE A 270 4.65 1.11 22.26
CA ILE A 270 4.81 0.83 20.83
C ILE A 270 4.95 2.14 20.02
N THR A 271 4.33 3.22 20.47
CA THR A 271 4.42 4.58 19.87
C THR A 271 5.68 5.29 20.28
#